data_6f26e232ff020f5523415971546bea08
#
_entry.id   6f26e232ff020f5523415971546bea08
#
_cell.length_a   1.000
_cell.length_b   1.000
_cell.length_c   1.000
_cell.angle_alpha   90.00
_cell.angle_beta   90.00
_cell.angle_gamma   90.00
#
_symmetry.space_group_name_H-M   'P 1'
#
loop_
_entity.id
_entity.type
_entity.pdbx_description
1 polymer ?
#
loop_
_entity_poly.entity_id
_entity_poly.type
_entity_poly.pdbx_seq_one_letter_code
_entity_poly.pdbx_strand_id
1 'polypeptide(L)'
;VTTSAKDPYATFSPDELASRPTVFRDGLFRDQVIVVTGGAGVIGTALCVLFGRLGATVVACGRSRDRLEELSRHLARLAIPHSTDALTIRDPEQVSAFVDDVWERHGRLDVLINNAGGQFAAPATEITPKGWSAVVETILYGTWYASQAAARRWIAKNAPGSIINVSTVPGLVATGIPHTVAARAGQIQLTRALALEWAPHSIRVNAVGVGVVSGPSLHHYPPNAKPFFEANPMRRLGDVVDVAEACAYLAAPSGKFLTGVILPVDGGGSVWTEFWPLGKSDYFRVED
;
A
#
# COMPACT_ATOMS: atom_id res chain seq x y z
N VAL A 1 -31.09 16.24 -20.42
CA VAL A 1 -30.37 15.89 -19.20
C VAL A 1 -29.16 15.13 -19.65
N THR A 2 -28.00 15.83 -19.79
CA THR A 2 -26.71 15.24 -20.10
C THR A 2 -26.25 14.47 -18.87
N THR A 3 -26.29 13.16 -18.90
CA THR A 3 -25.60 12.32 -17.94
C THR A 3 -24.10 12.61 -18.06
N SER A 4 -23.55 13.32 -17.08
CA SER A 4 -22.10 13.47 -16.92
C SER A 4 -21.51 12.05 -16.94
N ALA A 5 -20.63 11.77 -17.90
CA ALA A 5 -19.90 10.51 -17.93
C ALA A 5 -19.15 10.35 -16.59
N LYS A 6 -19.42 9.26 -15.88
CA LYS A 6 -18.74 8.93 -14.62
C LYS A 6 -17.24 8.91 -14.89
N ASP A 7 -16.44 9.57 -14.05
CA ASP A 7 -14.98 9.52 -14.14
C ASP A 7 -14.50 8.06 -14.05
N PRO A 8 -13.87 7.53 -15.09
CA PRO A 8 -13.44 6.13 -15.13
C PRO A 8 -12.34 5.80 -14.10
N TYR A 9 -11.70 6.83 -13.53
CA TYR A 9 -10.65 6.69 -12.50
C TYR A 9 -11.11 7.17 -11.12
N ALA A 10 -12.43 7.36 -10.94
CA ALA A 10 -12.97 7.70 -9.63
C ALA A 10 -12.58 6.65 -8.60
N THR A 11 -12.27 7.12 -7.40
CA THR A 11 -12.09 6.27 -6.22
C THR A 11 -13.23 6.52 -5.25
N PHE A 12 -13.31 5.70 -4.21
CA PHE A 12 -14.34 5.82 -3.19
C PHE A 12 -14.04 6.97 -2.22
N SER A 13 -15.07 7.71 -1.89
CA SER A 13 -15.05 8.63 -0.76
C SER A 13 -14.95 7.86 0.57
N PRO A 14 -14.51 8.50 1.68
CA PRO A 14 -14.50 7.85 2.99
C PRO A 14 -15.86 7.30 3.43
N ASP A 15 -16.96 7.94 3.08
CA ASP A 15 -18.31 7.49 3.41
C ASP A 15 -18.72 6.23 2.61
N GLU A 16 -18.36 6.18 1.33
CA GLU A 16 -18.54 4.98 0.52
C GLU A 16 -17.68 3.82 1.06
N LEU A 17 -16.42 4.08 1.42
CA LEU A 17 -15.56 3.08 2.06
C LEU A 17 -16.13 2.58 3.38
N ALA A 18 -16.75 3.47 4.18
CA ALA A 18 -17.35 3.13 5.45
C ALA A 18 -18.56 2.22 5.32
N SER A 19 -19.32 2.33 4.24
CA SER A 19 -20.55 1.56 4.00
C SER A 19 -20.34 0.26 3.19
N ARG A 20 -19.16 0.06 2.59
CA ARG A 20 -18.91 -1.14 1.77
C ARG A 20 -18.92 -2.41 2.62
N PRO A 21 -19.54 -3.50 2.13
CA PRO A 21 -19.46 -4.78 2.81
C PRO A 21 -18.01 -5.31 2.80
N THR A 22 -17.67 -6.06 3.83
CA THR A 22 -16.39 -6.78 3.93
C THR A 22 -16.64 -8.20 4.42
N VAL A 23 -15.72 -9.11 4.09
CA VAL A 23 -15.77 -10.51 4.58
C VAL A 23 -15.19 -10.67 5.98
N PHE A 24 -14.62 -9.62 6.53
CA PHE A 24 -14.03 -9.65 7.87
C PHE A 24 -15.09 -9.39 8.93
N ARG A 25 -14.98 -10.11 10.04
CA ARG A 25 -15.88 -9.90 11.20
C ARG A 25 -15.62 -8.54 11.86
N ASP A 26 -16.65 -7.97 12.41
CA ASP A 26 -16.55 -6.76 13.23
C ASP A 26 -15.60 -6.98 14.43
N GLY A 27 -14.84 -5.94 14.77
CA GLY A 27 -13.89 -5.97 15.87
C GLY A 27 -12.69 -6.89 15.68
N LEU A 28 -12.39 -7.31 14.42
CA LEU A 28 -11.24 -8.18 14.10
C LEU A 28 -9.92 -7.63 14.63
N PHE A 29 -9.74 -6.31 14.62
CA PHE A 29 -8.55 -5.60 15.09
C PHE A 29 -8.80 -4.78 16.35
N ARG A 30 -9.83 -5.15 17.15
CA ARG A 30 -10.11 -4.48 18.42
C ARG A 30 -8.88 -4.50 19.32
N ASP A 31 -8.62 -3.37 19.97
CA ASP A 31 -7.50 -3.16 20.88
C ASP A 31 -6.11 -3.25 20.21
N GLN A 32 -6.05 -3.17 18.87
CA GLN A 32 -4.80 -3.10 18.12
C GLN A 32 -4.52 -1.68 17.61
N VAL A 33 -3.26 -1.32 17.55
CA VAL A 33 -2.76 -0.06 16.99
C VAL A 33 -2.11 -0.34 15.64
N ILE A 34 -2.60 0.32 14.60
CA ILE A 34 -2.17 0.12 13.22
C ILE A 34 -1.62 1.43 12.66
N VAL A 35 -0.35 1.41 12.31
CA VAL A 35 0.31 2.55 11.66
C VAL A 35 0.21 2.42 10.16
N VAL A 36 -0.21 3.50 9.48
CA VAL A 36 -0.30 3.58 8.01
C VAL A 36 0.53 4.77 7.52
N THR A 37 1.67 4.49 6.89
CA THR A 37 2.44 5.54 6.24
C THR A 37 1.77 5.98 4.94
N GLY A 38 1.77 7.29 4.66
CA GLY A 38 1.01 7.82 3.52
C GLY A 38 -0.50 7.65 3.68
N GLY A 39 -1.00 7.69 4.92
CA GLY A 39 -2.39 7.42 5.27
C GLY A 39 -3.42 8.33 4.60
N ALA A 40 -3.06 9.58 4.30
CA ALA A 40 -3.91 10.52 3.55
C ALA A 40 -3.79 10.37 2.01
N GLY A 41 -3.18 9.30 1.51
CA GLY A 41 -3.20 8.92 0.10
C GLY A 41 -4.46 8.13 -0.24
N VAL A 42 -4.70 7.86 -1.53
CA VAL A 42 -5.90 7.15 -2.01
C VAL A 42 -6.02 5.76 -1.37
N ILE A 43 -4.99 4.92 -1.49
CA ILE A 43 -4.94 3.61 -0.84
C ILE A 43 -4.87 3.76 0.69
N GLY A 44 -4.07 4.73 1.19
CA GLY A 44 -3.91 4.99 2.62
C GLY A 44 -5.24 5.31 3.32
N THR A 45 -6.11 6.10 2.70
CA THR A 45 -7.44 6.40 3.23
C THR A 45 -8.31 5.14 3.33
N ALA A 46 -8.29 4.27 2.32
CA ALA A 46 -9.03 3.02 2.35
C ALA A 46 -8.52 2.07 3.45
N LEU A 47 -7.20 2.00 3.63
CA LEU A 47 -6.58 1.26 4.74
C LEU A 47 -7.05 1.81 6.09
N CYS A 48 -6.94 3.13 6.30
CA CYS A 48 -7.35 3.76 7.57
C CYS A 48 -8.83 3.50 7.88
N VAL A 49 -9.71 3.64 6.88
CA VAL A 49 -11.15 3.40 7.06
C VAL A 49 -11.44 1.93 7.33
N LEU A 50 -10.87 0.99 6.55
CA LEU A 50 -11.16 -0.43 6.73
C LEU A 50 -10.67 -0.93 8.10
N PHE A 51 -9.42 -0.68 8.46
CA PHE A 51 -8.89 -1.13 9.74
C PHE A 51 -9.61 -0.49 10.93
N GLY A 52 -9.97 0.79 10.83
CA GLY A 52 -10.76 1.48 11.83
C GLY A 52 -12.17 0.88 12.01
N ARG A 53 -12.87 0.59 10.91
CA ARG A 53 -14.15 -0.13 10.94
C ARG A 53 -14.04 -1.51 11.59
N LEU A 54 -12.91 -2.17 11.41
CA LEU A 54 -12.63 -3.47 12.02
C LEU A 54 -12.15 -3.35 13.48
N GLY A 55 -12.19 -2.16 14.06
CA GLY A 55 -11.99 -1.93 15.49
C GLY A 55 -10.60 -1.47 15.90
N ALA A 56 -9.69 -1.22 14.96
CA ALA A 56 -8.35 -0.74 15.27
C ALA A 56 -8.33 0.74 15.67
N THR A 57 -7.35 1.11 16.49
CA THR A 57 -6.88 2.50 16.56
C THR A 57 -5.89 2.74 15.41
N VAL A 58 -6.20 3.72 14.56
CA VAL A 58 -5.42 4.02 13.36
C VAL A 58 -4.50 5.21 13.59
N VAL A 59 -3.21 5.02 13.33
CA VAL A 59 -2.21 6.10 13.36
C VAL A 59 -1.72 6.34 11.93
N ALA A 60 -2.07 7.48 11.35
CA ALA A 60 -1.72 7.80 9.98
C ALA A 60 -0.61 8.86 9.93
N CYS A 61 0.41 8.65 9.10
CA CYS A 61 1.41 9.68 8.89
C CYS A 61 1.58 10.04 7.40
N GLY A 62 2.10 11.23 7.16
CA GLY A 62 2.36 11.73 5.81
C GLY A 62 2.92 13.16 5.81
N ARG A 63 3.21 13.71 4.63
CA ARG A 63 3.86 15.03 4.50
C ARG A 63 2.92 16.22 4.55
N SER A 64 1.69 16.05 4.06
CA SER A 64 0.73 17.16 3.93
C SER A 64 -0.17 17.22 5.16
N ARG A 65 -0.01 18.28 5.96
CA ARG A 65 -0.86 18.56 7.12
C ARG A 65 -2.33 18.68 6.72
N ASP A 66 -2.64 19.43 5.69
CA ASP A 66 -4.01 19.68 5.25
C ASP A 66 -4.74 18.37 4.91
N ARG A 67 -4.07 17.47 4.17
CA ARG A 67 -4.64 16.16 3.81
C ARG A 67 -4.79 15.23 5.02
N LEU A 68 -3.89 15.30 5.97
CA LEU A 68 -3.99 14.55 7.23
C LEU A 68 -5.11 15.09 8.11
N GLU A 69 -5.31 16.40 8.16
CA GLU A 69 -6.43 17.03 8.86
C GLU A 69 -7.77 16.67 8.21
N GLU A 70 -7.82 16.62 6.88
CA GLU A 70 -8.99 16.15 6.14
C GLU A 70 -9.30 14.68 6.48
N LEU A 71 -8.30 13.80 6.42
CA LEU A 71 -8.43 12.40 6.83
C LEU A 71 -8.93 12.29 8.28
N SER A 72 -8.32 13.05 9.20
CA SER A 72 -8.72 13.06 10.61
C SER A 72 -10.17 13.45 10.79
N ARG A 73 -10.65 14.50 10.10
CA ARG A 73 -12.07 14.87 10.13
C ARG A 73 -12.99 13.76 9.63
N HIS A 74 -12.58 13.03 8.59
CA HIS A 74 -13.35 11.90 8.09
C HIS A 74 -13.38 10.73 9.08
N LEU A 75 -12.24 10.36 9.65
CA LEU A 75 -12.18 9.27 10.64
C LEU A 75 -12.95 9.61 11.92
N ALA A 76 -12.89 10.88 12.38
CA ALA A 76 -13.67 11.35 13.52
C ALA A 76 -15.18 11.24 13.27
N ARG A 77 -15.65 11.63 12.08
CA ARG A 77 -17.08 11.51 11.69
C ARG A 77 -17.54 10.05 11.66
N LEU A 78 -16.65 9.12 11.32
CA LEU A 78 -16.91 7.68 11.34
C LEU A 78 -16.72 7.04 12.72
N ALA A 79 -16.46 7.85 13.76
CA ALA A 79 -16.16 7.40 15.11
C ALA A 79 -15.00 6.38 15.20
N ILE A 80 -14.03 6.47 14.29
CA ILE A 80 -12.83 5.63 14.27
C ILE A 80 -11.78 6.26 15.21
N PRO A 81 -11.27 5.53 16.21
CA PRO A 81 -10.14 5.99 17.03
C PRO A 81 -8.89 6.20 16.16
N HIS A 82 -8.33 7.40 16.18
CA HIS A 82 -7.19 7.70 15.31
C HIS A 82 -6.31 8.84 15.82
N SER A 83 -5.10 8.92 15.27
CA SER A 83 -4.26 10.10 15.29
C SER A 83 -3.55 10.29 13.95
N THR A 84 -3.10 11.52 13.69
CA THR A 84 -2.38 11.85 12.44
C THR A 84 -1.12 12.66 12.74
N ASP A 85 -0.01 12.31 12.10
CA ASP A 85 1.29 12.90 12.34
C ASP A 85 1.94 13.36 11.02
N ALA A 86 2.33 14.65 10.96
CA ALA A 86 2.97 15.21 9.78
C ALA A 86 4.49 15.01 9.86
N LEU A 87 5.01 14.12 9.01
CA LEU A 87 6.43 13.84 8.90
C LEU A 87 6.83 13.38 7.49
N THR A 88 8.12 13.38 7.21
CA THR A 88 8.65 12.72 6.02
C THR A 88 9.31 11.39 6.39
N ILE A 89 8.85 10.30 5.75
CA ILE A 89 9.45 8.97 5.95
C ILE A 89 10.86 8.84 5.36
N ARG A 90 11.35 9.87 4.68
CA ARG A 90 12.71 9.95 4.13
C ARG A 90 13.75 10.34 5.19
N ASP A 91 13.30 10.79 6.34
CA ASP A 91 14.12 11.20 7.46
C ASP A 91 14.08 10.13 8.55
N PRO A 92 15.18 9.40 8.79
CA PRO A 92 15.22 8.31 9.76
C PRO A 92 15.00 8.77 11.21
N GLU A 93 15.40 10.00 11.55
CA GLU A 93 15.23 10.55 12.91
C GLU A 93 13.75 10.86 13.17
N GLN A 94 13.07 11.51 12.23
CA GLN A 94 11.63 11.74 12.32
C GLN A 94 10.84 10.44 12.39
N VAL A 95 11.24 9.42 11.63
CA VAL A 95 10.58 8.11 11.64
C VAL A 95 10.78 7.39 12.96
N SER A 96 12.00 7.42 13.52
CA SER A 96 12.26 6.81 14.83
C SER A 96 11.48 7.50 15.93
N ALA A 97 11.51 8.82 15.98
CA ALA A 97 10.77 9.61 16.97
C ALA A 97 9.24 9.37 16.86
N PHE A 98 8.72 9.27 15.64
CA PHE A 98 7.31 8.97 15.41
C PHE A 98 6.91 7.57 15.94
N VAL A 99 7.70 6.54 15.68
CA VAL A 99 7.41 5.18 16.18
C VAL A 99 7.51 5.14 17.71
N ASP A 100 8.46 5.85 18.27
CA ASP A 100 8.62 5.97 19.72
C ASP A 100 7.41 6.64 20.37
N ASP A 101 6.93 7.73 19.80
CA ASP A 101 5.74 8.46 20.23
C ASP A 101 4.46 7.62 20.10
N VAL A 102 4.32 6.79 19.05
CA VAL A 102 3.23 5.82 18.95
C VAL A 102 3.21 4.87 20.14
N TRP A 103 4.38 4.33 20.53
CA TRP A 103 4.50 3.49 21.72
C TRP A 103 4.17 4.22 23.01
N GLU A 104 4.60 5.46 23.15
CA GLU A 104 4.31 6.28 24.35
C GLU A 104 2.82 6.59 24.48
N ARG A 105 2.17 6.95 23.38
CA ARG A 105 0.73 7.29 23.36
C ARG A 105 -0.18 6.08 23.57
N HIS A 106 0.18 4.94 22.99
CA HIS A 106 -0.74 3.78 22.90
C HIS A 106 -0.25 2.54 23.68
N GLY A 107 0.99 2.52 24.16
CA GLY A 107 1.58 1.36 24.83
C GLY A 107 1.86 0.17 23.92
N ARG A 108 1.54 0.26 22.62
CA ARG A 108 1.67 -0.82 21.63
C ARG A 108 1.72 -0.31 20.20
N LEU A 109 2.22 -1.15 19.34
CA LEU A 109 2.08 -1.11 17.88
C LEU A 109 1.91 -2.56 17.43
N ASP A 110 0.89 -2.88 16.65
CA ASP A 110 0.62 -4.27 16.23
C ASP A 110 0.91 -4.49 14.75
N VAL A 111 0.54 -3.51 13.93
CA VAL A 111 0.73 -3.58 12.48
C VAL A 111 1.32 -2.28 11.95
N LEU A 112 2.37 -2.41 11.15
CA LEU A 112 2.91 -1.32 10.35
C LEU A 112 2.59 -1.56 8.88
N ILE A 113 1.89 -0.63 8.25
CA ILE A 113 1.63 -0.66 6.81
C ILE A 113 2.46 0.41 6.11
N ASN A 114 3.50 -0.01 5.41
CA ASN A 114 4.34 0.83 4.58
C ASN A 114 3.64 1.07 3.23
N ASN A 115 2.78 2.07 3.19
CA ASN A 115 2.02 2.44 2.01
C ASN A 115 2.54 3.73 1.35
N ALA A 116 3.33 4.53 2.05
CA ALA A 116 3.86 5.77 1.48
C ALA A 116 4.68 5.50 0.22
N GLY A 117 4.35 6.19 -0.84
CA GLY A 117 4.98 6.05 -2.14
C GLY A 117 4.57 7.19 -3.07
N GLY A 118 5.17 7.21 -4.22
CA GLY A 118 4.89 8.15 -5.29
C GLY A 118 5.86 7.95 -6.43
N GLN A 119 5.42 8.30 -7.63
CA GLN A 119 6.22 8.20 -8.84
C GLN A 119 5.84 9.31 -9.81
N PHE A 120 6.69 9.51 -10.79
CA PHE A 120 6.41 10.31 -11.98
C PHE A 120 6.97 9.57 -13.19
N ALA A 121 6.39 9.79 -14.36
CA ALA A 121 6.88 9.21 -15.60
C ALA A 121 7.78 10.20 -16.33
N ALA A 122 8.96 9.74 -16.79
CA ALA A 122 9.87 10.48 -17.64
C ALA A 122 10.76 9.51 -18.43
N PRO A 123 11.30 9.89 -19.58
CA PRO A 123 12.37 9.16 -20.23
C PRO A 123 13.55 8.93 -19.27
N ALA A 124 14.12 7.74 -19.26
CA ALA A 124 15.20 7.40 -18.33
C ALA A 124 16.39 8.37 -18.37
N THR A 125 16.67 8.90 -19.56
CA THR A 125 17.74 9.88 -19.80
C THR A 125 17.45 11.27 -19.21
N GLU A 126 16.20 11.57 -18.88
CA GLU A 126 15.76 12.86 -18.35
C GLU A 126 15.52 12.84 -16.82
N ILE A 127 15.57 11.67 -16.21
CA ILE A 127 15.40 11.55 -14.75
C ILE A 127 16.62 12.15 -14.06
N THR A 128 16.40 13.26 -13.39
CA THR A 128 17.47 13.93 -12.63
C THR A 128 17.86 13.12 -11.39
N PRO A 129 19.10 13.26 -10.85
CA PRO A 129 19.49 12.65 -9.59
C PRO A 129 18.55 12.96 -8.44
N LYS A 130 18.04 14.19 -8.36
CA LYS A 130 17.04 14.61 -7.36
C LYS A 130 15.71 13.87 -7.51
N GLY A 131 15.24 13.70 -8.75
CA GLY A 131 14.01 12.95 -9.05
C GLY A 131 14.16 11.48 -8.72
N TRP A 132 15.29 10.88 -9.09
CA TRP A 132 15.64 9.50 -8.73
C TRP A 132 15.62 9.29 -7.21
N SER A 133 16.40 10.10 -6.47
CA SER A 133 16.49 10.04 -5.02
C SER A 133 15.12 10.21 -4.35
N ALA A 134 14.31 11.16 -4.82
CA ALA A 134 12.98 11.40 -4.24
C ALA A 134 12.09 10.16 -4.24
N VAL A 135 12.15 9.33 -5.28
CA VAL A 135 11.36 8.10 -5.41
C VAL A 135 11.99 6.96 -4.59
N VAL A 136 13.28 6.73 -4.75
CA VAL A 136 14.00 5.64 -4.05
C VAL A 136 13.97 5.86 -2.54
N GLU A 137 14.24 7.06 -2.05
CA GLU A 137 14.20 7.40 -0.64
C GLU A 137 12.79 7.24 -0.04
N THR A 138 11.75 7.59 -0.81
CA THR A 138 10.39 7.43 -0.31
C THR A 138 9.99 5.94 -0.25
N ILE A 139 10.22 5.18 -1.32
CA ILE A 139 9.72 3.81 -1.46
C ILE A 139 10.61 2.83 -0.70
N LEU A 140 11.92 2.86 -0.91
CA LEU A 140 12.83 1.85 -0.36
C LEU A 140 13.35 2.26 1.02
N TYR A 141 13.95 3.46 1.14
CA TYR A 141 14.53 3.89 2.40
C TYR A 141 13.47 4.16 3.46
N GLY A 142 12.35 4.80 3.08
CA GLY A 142 11.25 5.03 4.02
C GLY A 142 10.63 3.73 4.53
N THR A 143 10.49 2.71 3.68
CA THR A 143 10.07 1.36 4.11
C THR A 143 11.08 0.76 5.09
N TRP A 144 12.38 0.88 4.80
CA TRP A 144 13.44 0.39 5.67
C TRP A 144 13.42 1.09 7.04
N TYR A 145 13.40 2.42 7.07
CA TYR A 145 13.43 3.19 8.32
C TYR A 145 12.24 2.87 9.22
N ALA A 146 11.03 2.86 8.67
CA ALA A 146 9.84 2.57 9.44
C ALA A 146 9.81 1.11 9.94
N SER A 147 10.22 0.16 9.10
CA SER A 147 10.30 -1.25 9.47
C SER A 147 11.33 -1.49 10.57
N GLN A 148 12.51 -0.89 10.46
CA GLN A 148 13.58 -1.01 11.46
C GLN A 148 13.16 -0.39 12.81
N ALA A 149 12.56 0.80 12.78
CA ALA A 149 12.11 1.48 14.01
C ALA A 149 11.05 0.64 14.74
N ALA A 150 10.05 0.12 14.01
CA ALA A 150 9.03 -0.75 14.57
C ALA A 150 9.62 -2.06 15.12
N ALA A 151 10.49 -2.74 14.36
CA ALA A 151 11.10 -3.99 14.78
C ALA A 151 11.95 -3.83 16.04
N ARG A 152 12.73 -2.75 16.16
CA ARG A 152 13.50 -2.44 17.39
C ARG A 152 12.61 -2.37 18.63
N ARG A 153 11.42 -1.74 18.50
CA ARG A 153 10.47 -1.65 19.61
C ARG A 153 9.83 -3.00 19.94
N TRP A 154 9.40 -3.76 18.94
CA TRP A 154 8.84 -5.09 19.16
C TRP A 154 9.85 -6.03 19.83
N ILE A 155 11.10 -6.08 19.34
CA ILE A 155 12.18 -6.90 19.92
C ILE A 155 12.47 -6.47 21.37
N ALA A 156 12.66 -5.18 21.62
CA ALA A 156 12.93 -4.65 22.95
C ALA A 156 11.80 -4.91 23.96
N LYS A 157 10.57 -5.02 23.50
CA LYS A 157 9.37 -5.29 24.33
C LYS A 157 8.96 -6.76 24.32
N ASN A 158 9.68 -7.63 23.61
CA ASN A 158 9.31 -9.03 23.37
C ASN A 158 7.85 -9.17 22.89
N ALA A 159 7.43 -8.26 22.00
CA ALA A 159 6.10 -8.20 21.46
C ALA A 159 6.06 -8.68 20.01
N PRO A 160 4.98 -9.36 19.56
CA PRO A 160 4.81 -9.71 18.16
C PRO A 160 4.52 -8.47 17.31
N GLY A 161 4.83 -8.57 16.00
CA GLY A 161 4.54 -7.51 15.06
C GLY A 161 4.17 -8.03 13.67
N SER A 162 3.51 -7.19 12.88
CA SER A 162 3.23 -7.46 11.47
C SER A 162 3.56 -6.26 10.61
N ILE A 163 4.43 -6.44 9.63
CA ILE A 163 4.76 -5.42 8.63
C ILE A 163 4.13 -5.83 7.30
N ILE A 164 3.44 -4.89 6.67
CA ILE A 164 2.86 -5.07 5.34
C ILE A 164 3.38 -3.94 4.44
N ASN A 165 4.09 -4.31 3.40
CA ASN A 165 4.61 -3.37 2.41
C ASN A 165 3.65 -3.31 1.22
N VAL A 166 3.03 -2.16 0.98
CA VAL A 166 2.26 -1.92 -0.25
C VAL A 166 3.27 -1.66 -1.36
N SER A 167 3.44 -2.62 -2.25
CA SER A 167 4.45 -2.64 -3.31
C SER A 167 3.80 -2.80 -4.69
N THR A 168 4.58 -3.16 -5.68
CA THR A 168 4.11 -3.65 -6.98
C THR A 168 4.29 -5.15 -7.07
N VAL A 169 3.75 -5.75 -8.12
CA VAL A 169 3.94 -7.18 -8.39
C VAL A 169 5.42 -7.51 -8.62
N PRO A 170 5.87 -8.70 -8.20
CA PRO A 170 7.22 -9.17 -8.51
C PRO A 170 7.47 -9.21 -10.01
N GLY A 171 8.69 -8.82 -10.41
CA GLY A 171 9.07 -8.83 -11.82
C GLY A 171 8.49 -7.68 -12.65
N LEU A 172 7.87 -6.68 -12.03
CA LEU A 172 7.43 -5.49 -12.75
C LEU A 172 8.59 -4.89 -13.56
N VAL A 173 8.40 -4.79 -14.85
CA VAL A 173 9.25 -4.02 -15.76
C VAL A 173 8.36 -3.03 -16.49
N ALA A 174 8.71 -1.75 -16.43
CA ALA A 174 7.94 -0.69 -17.06
C ALA A 174 8.88 0.42 -17.57
N THR A 175 8.58 0.93 -18.75
CA THR A 175 9.28 2.11 -19.31
C THR A 175 8.82 3.38 -18.62
N GLY A 176 9.68 4.41 -18.59
CA GLY A 176 9.34 5.72 -18.04
C GLY A 176 9.36 5.85 -16.52
N ILE A 177 9.56 4.75 -15.79
CA ILE A 177 9.60 4.76 -14.31
C ILE A 177 10.74 3.88 -13.73
N PRO A 178 11.98 3.91 -14.24
CA PRO A 178 13.06 3.01 -13.80
C PRO A 178 13.39 3.15 -12.30
N HIS A 179 13.30 4.35 -11.73
CA HIS A 179 13.46 4.60 -10.30
C HIS A 179 12.42 3.83 -9.46
N THR A 180 11.16 3.80 -9.90
CA THR A 180 10.09 3.04 -9.22
C THR A 180 10.35 1.54 -9.33
N VAL A 181 10.69 1.05 -10.52
CA VAL A 181 11.00 -0.36 -10.76
C VAL A 181 12.14 -0.81 -9.85
N ALA A 182 13.24 -0.06 -9.79
CA ALA A 182 14.38 -0.36 -8.92
C ALA A 182 14.00 -0.34 -7.42
N ALA A 183 13.30 0.72 -6.97
CA ALA A 183 12.92 0.86 -5.58
C ALA A 183 11.94 -0.24 -5.11
N ARG A 184 10.96 -0.60 -5.95
CA ARG A 184 9.99 -1.66 -5.64
C ARG A 184 10.61 -3.05 -5.67
N ALA A 185 11.51 -3.33 -6.61
CA ALA A 185 12.29 -4.57 -6.61
C ALA A 185 13.11 -4.70 -5.31
N GLY A 186 13.77 -3.62 -4.89
CA GLY A 186 14.47 -3.54 -3.60
C GLY A 186 13.52 -3.77 -2.42
N GLN A 187 12.34 -3.14 -2.40
CA GLN A 187 11.33 -3.31 -1.35
C GLN A 187 10.85 -4.76 -1.25
N ILE A 188 10.64 -5.44 -2.39
CA ILE A 188 10.24 -6.85 -2.45
C ILE A 188 11.32 -7.74 -1.83
N GLN A 189 12.60 -7.54 -2.18
CA GLN A 189 13.69 -8.34 -1.60
C GLN A 189 13.93 -7.99 -0.14
N LEU A 190 13.80 -6.73 0.25
CA LEU A 190 13.83 -6.31 1.64
C LEU A 190 12.74 -7.02 2.47
N THR A 191 11.52 -7.14 1.94
CA THR A 191 10.42 -7.90 2.58
C THR A 191 10.85 -9.33 2.92
N ARG A 192 11.49 -10.03 1.97
CA ARG A 192 11.94 -11.41 2.15
C ARG A 192 13.09 -11.52 3.15
N ALA A 193 14.08 -10.63 3.06
CA ALA A 193 15.21 -10.62 3.97
C ALA A 193 14.76 -10.39 5.42
N LEU A 194 13.94 -9.38 5.66
CA LEU A 194 13.43 -9.05 6.98
C LEU A 194 12.48 -10.12 7.54
N ALA A 195 11.73 -10.78 6.67
CA ALA A 195 10.88 -11.90 7.07
C ALA A 195 11.69 -13.05 7.67
N LEU A 196 12.84 -13.39 7.08
CA LEU A 196 13.73 -14.43 7.59
C LEU A 196 14.41 -14.01 8.89
N GLU A 197 14.93 -12.77 8.92
CA GLU A 197 15.70 -12.27 10.07
C GLU A 197 14.83 -12.10 11.32
N TRP A 198 13.59 -11.63 11.15
CA TRP A 198 12.74 -11.25 12.28
C TRP A 198 11.68 -12.30 12.67
N ALA A 199 11.53 -13.37 11.92
CA ALA A 199 10.61 -14.46 12.27
C ALA A 199 10.85 -15.06 13.68
N PRO A 200 12.11 -15.26 14.14
CA PRO A 200 12.37 -15.73 15.50
C PRO A 200 11.86 -14.78 16.61
N HIS A 201 11.64 -13.51 16.26
CA HIS A 201 11.08 -12.49 17.16
C HIS A 201 9.56 -12.37 17.06
N SER A 202 8.88 -13.31 16.42
CA SER A 202 7.43 -13.25 16.17
C SER A 202 7.00 -12.02 15.35
N ILE A 203 7.89 -11.49 14.50
CA ILE A 203 7.59 -10.40 13.57
C ILE A 203 7.43 -10.99 12.17
N ARG A 204 6.27 -10.75 11.56
CA ARG A 204 5.98 -11.15 10.18
C ARG A 204 6.18 -9.97 9.24
N VAL A 205 6.78 -10.21 8.09
CA VAL A 205 6.99 -9.18 7.07
C VAL A 205 6.48 -9.71 5.73
N ASN A 206 5.45 -9.08 5.20
CA ASN A 206 4.82 -9.45 3.93
C ASN A 206 4.65 -8.23 3.04
N ALA A 207 4.32 -8.45 1.78
CA ALA A 207 3.95 -7.37 0.87
C ALA A 207 2.67 -7.69 0.09
N VAL A 208 1.95 -6.65 -0.30
CA VAL A 208 0.88 -6.70 -1.29
C VAL A 208 1.44 -6.14 -2.59
N GLY A 209 1.47 -6.97 -3.62
CA GLY A 209 1.92 -6.61 -4.96
C GLY A 209 0.76 -6.03 -5.78
N VAL A 210 0.67 -4.71 -5.84
CA VAL A 210 -0.46 -4.00 -6.44
C VAL A 210 -0.27 -3.82 -7.93
N GLY A 211 -1.30 -4.16 -8.70
CA GLY A 211 -1.42 -3.82 -10.13
C GLY A 211 -1.85 -2.38 -10.35
N VAL A 212 -2.61 -2.12 -11.41
CA VAL A 212 -3.15 -0.79 -11.68
C VAL A 212 -4.48 -0.62 -10.94
N VAL A 213 -4.52 0.36 -10.03
CA VAL A 213 -5.68 0.68 -9.19
C VAL A 213 -6.24 2.04 -9.56
N SER A 214 -7.56 2.15 -9.58
CA SER A 214 -8.27 3.40 -9.83
C SER A 214 -7.86 4.50 -8.85
N GLY A 215 -7.63 5.69 -9.37
CA GLY A 215 -7.29 6.84 -8.57
C GLY A 215 -6.89 8.06 -9.40
N PRO A 216 -6.93 9.26 -8.82
CA PRO A 216 -6.66 10.51 -9.53
C PRO A 216 -5.30 10.58 -10.22
N SER A 217 -4.32 9.81 -9.75
CA SER A 217 -2.98 9.75 -10.36
C SER A 217 -3.00 9.24 -11.81
N LEU A 218 -4.02 8.46 -12.20
CA LEU A 218 -4.14 7.95 -13.56
C LEU A 218 -4.44 9.05 -14.59
N HIS A 219 -5.01 10.18 -14.15
CA HIS A 219 -5.22 11.34 -15.02
C HIS A 219 -3.92 12.00 -15.51
N HIS A 220 -2.79 11.82 -14.78
CA HIS A 220 -1.50 12.38 -15.16
C HIS A 220 -0.81 11.63 -16.30
N TYR A 221 -1.30 10.44 -16.64
CA TYR A 221 -0.76 9.68 -17.78
C TYR A 221 -1.35 10.16 -19.10
N PRO A 222 -0.58 10.10 -20.19
CA PRO A 222 -1.04 10.54 -21.49
C PRO A 222 -2.22 9.67 -21.98
N PRO A 223 -3.11 10.24 -22.83
CA PRO A 223 -4.31 9.53 -23.29
C PRO A 223 -4.05 8.16 -23.93
N ASN A 224 -2.92 8.01 -24.63
CA ASN A 224 -2.52 6.76 -25.28
C ASN A 224 -2.05 5.67 -24.29
N ALA A 225 -1.79 5.99 -23.03
CA ALA A 225 -1.49 5.00 -22.00
C ALA A 225 -2.75 4.40 -21.37
N LYS A 226 -3.87 5.13 -21.40
CA LYS A 226 -5.11 4.77 -20.69
C LYS A 226 -5.72 3.42 -21.13
N PRO A 227 -5.74 3.06 -22.43
CA PRO A 227 -6.27 1.75 -22.84
C PRO A 227 -5.53 0.54 -22.26
N PHE A 228 -4.29 0.75 -21.80
CA PHE A 228 -3.47 -0.33 -21.23
C PHE A 228 -3.66 -0.51 -19.71
N PHE A 229 -4.39 0.38 -19.04
CA PHE A 229 -4.60 0.25 -17.59
C PHE A 229 -5.46 -0.95 -17.22
N GLU A 230 -6.37 -1.36 -18.11
CA GLU A 230 -7.20 -2.55 -17.95
C GLU A 230 -6.59 -3.80 -18.61
N ALA A 231 -5.35 -3.68 -19.10
CA ALA A 231 -4.63 -4.78 -19.72
C ALA A 231 -4.18 -5.81 -18.68
N ASN A 232 -5.13 -6.57 -18.19
CA ASN A 232 -4.94 -7.72 -17.31
C ASN A 232 -6.04 -8.77 -17.61
N PRO A 233 -5.86 -10.05 -17.21
CA PRO A 233 -6.85 -11.10 -17.47
C PRO A 233 -8.26 -10.79 -17.00
N MET A 234 -8.41 -10.06 -15.89
CA MET A 234 -9.74 -9.67 -15.37
C MET A 234 -10.35 -8.46 -16.10
N ARG A 235 -9.63 -7.83 -17.04
CA ARG A 235 -10.06 -6.69 -17.88
C ARG A 235 -10.72 -5.55 -17.10
N ARG A 236 -10.19 -5.23 -15.93
CA ARG A 236 -10.62 -4.11 -15.10
C ARG A 236 -9.46 -3.49 -14.32
N LEU A 237 -9.64 -2.25 -13.92
CA LEU A 237 -8.82 -1.68 -12.86
C LEU A 237 -9.13 -2.37 -11.53
N GLY A 238 -8.12 -2.53 -10.70
CA GLY A 238 -8.34 -2.77 -9.28
C GLY A 238 -8.91 -1.53 -8.61
N ASP A 239 -9.47 -1.69 -7.42
CA ASP A 239 -9.86 -0.58 -6.58
C ASP A 239 -9.09 -0.59 -5.25
N VAL A 240 -9.23 0.46 -4.47
CA VAL A 240 -8.50 0.62 -3.19
C VAL A 240 -8.93 -0.40 -2.15
N VAL A 241 -10.14 -0.97 -2.29
CA VAL A 241 -10.66 -1.99 -1.37
C VAL A 241 -10.01 -3.33 -1.66
N ASP A 242 -9.76 -3.68 -2.94
CA ASP A 242 -8.99 -4.87 -3.31
C ASP A 242 -7.64 -4.89 -2.55
N VAL A 243 -6.97 -3.75 -2.45
CA VAL A 243 -5.67 -3.61 -1.75
C VAL A 243 -5.84 -3.63 -0.23
N ALA A 244 -6.82 -2.92 0.29
CA ALA A 244 -7.03 -2.80 1.73
C ALA A 244 -7.44 -4.14 2.36
N GLU A 245 -8.30 -4.92 1.69
CA GLU A 245 -8.70 -6.25 2.15
C GLU A 245 -7.54 -7.26 2.10
N ALA A 246 -6.68 -7.20 1.09
CA ALA A 246 -5.46 -8.00 1.05
C ALA A 246 -4.51 -7.68 2.22
N CYS A 247 -4.36 -6.40 2.56
CA CYS A 247 -3.60 -5.99 3.74
C CYS A 247 -4.27 -6.49 5.03
N ALA A 248 -5.59 -6.40 5.15
CA ALA A 248 -6.32 -6.90 6.31
C ALA A 248 -6.17 -8.43 6.47
N TYR A 249 -6.21 -9.19 5.37
CA TYR A 249 -5.97 -10.63 5.39
C TYR A 249 -4.59 -10.99 5.93
N LEU A 250 -3.54 -10.29 5.47
CA LEU A 250 -2.15 -10.53 5.91
C LEU A 250 -1.92 -10.09 7.36
N ALA A 251 -2.59 -9.03 7.82
CA ALA A 251 -2.50 -8.53 9.20
C ALA A 251 -3.23 -9.42 10.19
N ALA A 252 -4.40 -9.94 9.81
CA ALA A 252 -5.29 -10.72 10.66
C ALA A 252 -4.70 -12.08 11.08
N PRO A 253 -5.33 -12.78 12.04
CA PRO A 253 -4.96 -14.16 12.42
C PRO A 253 -4.94 -15.17 11.25
N SER A 254 -5.66 -14.90 10.16
CA SER A 254 -5.57 -15.66 8.91
C SER A 254 -4.16 -15.67 8.32
N GLY A 255 -3.42 -14.57 8.49
CA GLY A 255 -2.03 -14.44 8.03
C GLY A 255 -0.96 -14.94 9.02
N LYS A 256 -1.33 -15.56 10.16
CA LYS A 256 -0.39 -15.90 11.25
C LYS A 256 0.78 -16.81 10.85
N PHE A 257 0.64 -17.56 9.77
CA PHE A 257 1.69 -18.45 9.25
C PHE A 257 2.27 -17.97 7.91
N LEU A 258 2.03 -16.67 7.57
CA LEU A 258 2.55 -16.05 6.37
C LEU A 258 3.62 -15.03 6.75
N THR A 259 4.84 -15.23 6.25
CA THR A 259 5.94 -14.26 6.28
C THR A 259 6.79 -14.41 5.03
N GLY A 260 7.32 -13.31 4.50
CA GLY A 260 8.10 -13.26 3.26
C GLY A 260 7.26 -13.36 1.98
N VAL A 261 5.93 -13.39 2.07
CA VAL A 261 5.04 -13.51 0.92
C VAL A 261 4.87 -12.16 0.23
N ILE A 262 4.79 -12.20 -1.10
CA ILE A 262 4.32 -11.09 -1.91
C ILE A 262 2.99 -11.52 -2.51
N LEU A 263 1.89 -11.01 -1.99
CA LEU A 263 0.54 -11.35 -2.43
C LEU A 263 0.15 -10.47 -3.63
N PRO A 264 0.05 -11.00 -4.86
CA PRO A 264 -0.38 -10.20 -6.01
C PRO A 264 -1.87 -9.81 -5.89
N VAL A 265 -2.15 -8.54 -6.12
CA VAL A 265 -3.51 -7.96 -6.23
C VAL A 265 -3.52 -7.15 -7.51
N ASP A 266 -3.62 -7.83 -8.66
CA ASP A 266 -3.30 -7.26 -9.96
C ASP A 266 -4.18 -7.78 -11.12
N GLY A 267 -5.27 -8.48 -10.81
CA GLY A 267 -6.16 -9.07 -11.81
C GLY A 267 -5.48 -10.10 -12.72
N GLY A 268 -4.37 -10.72 -12.23
CA GLY A 268 -3.59 -11.69 -12.99
C GLY A 268 -2.55 -11.06 -13.93
N GLY A 269 -2.36 -9.73 -13.86
CA GLY A 269 -1.45 -9.00 -14.76
C GLY A 269 0.00 -9.52 -14.70
N SER A 270 0.50 -9.90 -13.54
CA SER A 270 1.88 -10.39 -13.36
C SER A 270 2.14 -11.78 -13.94
N VAL A 271 1.10 -12.55 -14.18
CA VAL A 271 1.21 -13.90 -14.78
C VAL A 271 0.72 -13.92 -16.24
N TRP A 272 0.27 -12.79 -16.74
CA TRP A 272 -0.20 -12.66 -18.10
C TRP A 272 0.97 -12.50 -19.08
N THR A 273 1.70 -13.59 -19.29
CA THR A 273 2.73 -13.68 -20.33
C THR A 273 2.12 -14.42 -21.51
N GLU A 274 1.73 -13.70 -22.55
CA GLU A 274 1.28 -14.37 -23.75
C GLU A 274 2.47 -15.02 -24.47
N PHE A 275 2.41 -16.33 -24.62
CA PHE A 275 3.39 -17.11 -25.37
C PHE A 275 3.37 -16.78 -26.89
N TRP A 276 2.32 -16.11 -27.34
CA TRP A 276 2.01 -15.85 -28.75
C TRP A 276 2.10 -14.35 -29.10
N PRO A 277 3.33 -13.74 -29.17
CA PRO A 277 3.47 -12.30 -29.40
C PRO A 277 2.96 -11.82 -30.76
N LEU A 278 2.80 -12.74 -31.71
CA LEU A 278 2.30 -12.45 -33.05
C LEU A 278 0.83 -12.86 -33.27
N GLY A 279 0.13 -13.21 -32.21
CA GLY A 279 -1.26 -13.64 -32.22
C GLY A 279 -1.44 -15.13 -31.91
N LYS A 280 -2.51 -15.47 -31.23
CA LYS A 280 -2.89 -16.85 -30.92
C LYS A 280 -3.39 -17.55 -32.17
N SER A 281 -3.02 -18.82 -32.35
CA SER A 281 -3.70 -19.69 -33.30
C SER A 281 -5.16 -19.89 -32.87
N ASP A 282 -6.06 -20.17 -33.83
CA ASP A 282 -7.49 -20.34 -33.54
C ASP A 282 -7.76 -21.45 -32.52
N TYR A 283 -6.88 -22.47 -32.46
CA TYR A 283 -6.97 -23.56 -31.49
C TYR A 283 -6.91 -23.08 -30.01
N PHE A 284 -6.19 -22.00 -29.74
CA PHE A 284 -6.02 -21.44 -28.39
C PHE A 284 -6.88 -20.20 -28.12
N ARG A 285 -7.76 -19.82 -29.06
CA ARG A 285 -8.72 -18.75 -28.83
C ARG A 285 -9.84 -19.30 -27.93
N VAL A 286 -10.01 -18.67 -26.78
CA VAL A 286 -11.23 -18.85 -25.99
C VAL A 286 -12.25 -17.92 -26.61
N GLU A 287 -13.41 -18.45 -27.00
CA GLU A 287 -14.54 -17.63 -27.45
C GLU A 287 -14.93 -16.69 -26.30
N ASP A 288 -15.02 -15.39 -26.60
CA ASP A 288 -15.38 -14.35 -25.65
C ASP A 288 -16.84 -14.42 -25.20
#